data_20aacb246f60dccffdf90c36f27b730f
#
_entry.id   20aacb246f60dccffdf90c36f27b730f
#
_cell.length_a   1.000
_cell.length_b   1.000
_cell.length_c   1.000
_cell.angle_alpha   90.00
_cell.angle_beta   90.00
_cell.angle_gamma   90.00
#
_symmetry.space_group_name_H-M   'P 1'
#
loop_
_entity.id
_entity.type
_entity.pdbx_description
1 polymer ?
#
loop_
_entity_poly.entity_id
_entity_poly.type
_entity_poly.pdbx_seq_one_letter_code
_entity_poly.pdbx_strand_id
1 'polypeptide(L)'
;MNQTDKIPNPANSHLALDTLAWLIEDAFEGDTAQSLLASLHDVREEDWTAVPPNGERSIAEILEHVGWAKWMYENYAFGSASMRGDQPPLIPAGGARSRPREELLSWLKEGHHRWLASVHALANDSELDRDRLTNWGEYLPTRVIIRIMIGHDFYHAGEINHLRALLQKTDRWPY
;
A
#
# COMPACT_ATOMS: atom_id res chain seq x y z
N MET A 1 33.23 -23.90 29.34
CA MET A 1 31.86 -23.37 29.19
C MET A 1 31.57 -23.34 27.70
N ASN A 2 30.91 -24.37 27.20
CA ASN A 2 30.49 -24.39 25.78
C ASN A 2 29.14 -23.66 25.67
N GLN A 3 29.19 -22.41 25.21
CA GLN A 3 28.02 -21.81 24.59
C GLN A 3 27.91 -22.44 23.20
N THR A 4 27.09 -23.48 23.08
CA THR A 4 26.59 -23.91 21.77
C THR A 4 25.63 -22.79 21.31
N ASP A 5 26.15 -21.96 20.40
CA ASP A 5 25.30 -21.06 19.64
C ASP A 5 24.19 -21.92 19.03
N LYS A 6 22.99 -21.85 19.63
CA LYS A 6 21.81 -22.49 19.07
C LYS A 6 21.55 -21.81 17.72
N ILE A 7 21.86 -22.50 16.64
CA ILE A 7 21.39 -22.11 15.31
C ILE A 7 19.88 -21.92 15.44
N PRO A 8 19.32 -20.74 15.14
CA PRO A 8 17.89 -20.52 15.23
C PRO A 8 17.16 -21.59 14.43
N ASN A 9 16.14 -22.19 15.02
CA ASN A 9 15.29 -23.13 14.30
C ASN A 9 14.65 -22.39 13.12
N PRO A 10 14.89 -22.77 11.85
CA PRO A 10 14.32 -22.08 10.70
C PRO A 10 12.78 -21.98 10.74
N ALA A 11 12.12 -22.88 11.48
CA ALA A 11 10.67 -22.82 11.70
C ALA A 11 10.21 -21.63 12.56
N ASN A 12 11.12 -20.91 13.24
CA ASN A 12 10.85 -19.73 14.06
C ASN A 12 11.57 -18.47 13.52
N SER A 13 12.04 -18.49 12.28
CA SER A 13 12.62 -17.32 11.64
C SER A 13 11.54 -16.30 11.34
N HIS A 14 11.86 -15.01 11.55
CA HIS A 14 11.07 -13.84 11.16
C HIS A 14 11.82 -12.93 10.19
N LEU A 15 13.03 -13.31 9.78
CA LEU A 15 13.89 -12.43 8.97
C LEU A 15 13.23 -12.00 7.65
N ALA A 16 12.55 -12.93 6.97
CA ALA A 16 11.87 -12.60 5.72
C ALA A 16 10.62 -11.75 5.96
N LEU A 17 9.86 -12.04 7.02
CA LEU A 17 8.70 -11.22 7.43
C LEU A 17 9.11 -9.81 7.82
N ASP A 18 10.15 -9.65 8.64
CA ASP A 18 10.67 -8.35 9.06
C ASP A 18 11.16 -7.53 7.86
N THR A 19 11.85 -8.18 6.92
CA THR A 19 12.29 -7.53 5.67
C THR A 19 11.12 -7.07 4.83
N LEU A 20 10.08 -7.91 4.68
CA LEU A 20 8.89 -7.55 3.90
C LEU A 20 8.06 -6.46 4.59
N ALA A 21 7.93 -6.50 5.92
CA ALA A 21 7.26 -5.45 6.68
C ALA A 21 7.98 -4.10 6.51
N TRP A 22 9.30 -4.09 6.62
CA TRP A 22 10.10 -2.89 6.34
C TRP A 22 9.90 -2.38 4.90
N LEU A 23 9.88 -3.26 3.89
CA LEU A 23 9.62 -2.87 2.49
C LEU A 23 8.21 -2.31 2.29
N ILE A 24 7.20 -2.82 3.01
CA ILE A 24 5.83 -2.27 2.99
C ILE A 24 5.82 -0.84 3.52
N GLU A 25 6.49 -0.59 4.65
CA GLU A 25 6.61 0.76 5.23
C GLU A 25 7.40 1.69 4.32
N ASP A 26 8.55 1.23 3.80
CA ASP A 26 9.40 2.02 2.90
C ASP A 26 8.68 2.42 1.61
N ALA A 27 7.91 1.51 1.00
CA ALA A 27 7.13 1.81 -0.21
C ALA A 27 6.00 2.82 0.06
N PHE A 28 5.43 2.82 1.26
CA PHE A 28 4.31 3.69 1.62
C PHE A 28 4.75 5.05 2.14
N GLU A 29 5.64 5.10 3.14
CA GLU A 29 6.03 6.33 3.84
C GLU A 29 7.54 6.49 4.07
N GLY A 30 8.37 5.71 3.36
CA GLY A 30 9.82 5.85 3.43
C GLY A 30 10.31 7.26 3.07
N ASP A 31 11.51 7.60 3.52
CA ASP A 31 12.13 8.92 3.31
C ASP A 31 12.54 9.19 1.84
N THR A 32 12.42 8.19 0.99
CA THR A 32 12.78 8.30 -0.42
C THR A 32 11.70 9.05 -1.20
N ALA A 33 12.10 9.81 -2.22
CA ALA A 33 11.17 10.43 -3.17
C ALA A 33 10.31 9.42 -3.95
N GLN A 34 10.54 8.12 -3.75
CA GLN A 34 9.86 7.03 -4.42
C GLN A 34 8.70 6.46 -3.60
N SER A 35 8.60 6.75 -2.30
CA SER A 35 7.47 6.27 -1.49
C SER A 35 6.17 7.00 -1.85
N LEU A 36 5.04 6.33 -1.59
CA LEU A 36 3.73 6.86 -1.94
C LEU A 36 3.44 8.20 -1.26
N LEU A 37 3.65 8.30 0.05
CA LEU A 37 3.40 9.55 0.79
C LEU A 37 4.43 10.64 0.46
N ALA A 38 5.70 10.29 0.20
CA ALA A 38 6.69 11.27 -0.23
C ALA A 38 6.37 11.88 -1.59
N SER A 39 5.72 11.12 -2.50
CA SER A 39 5.26 11.65 -3.78
C SER A 39 4.18 12.74 -3.65
N LEU A 40 3.50 12.82 -2.50
CA LEU A 40 2.46 13.81 -2.20
C LEU A 40 3.00 15.09 -1.59
N HIS A 41 4.27 15.11 -1.18
CA HIS A 41 4.88 16.31 -0.64
C HIS A 41 4.87 17.42 -1.71
N ASP A 42 4.48 18.64 -1.34
CA ASP A 42 4.35 19.79 -2.22
C ASP A 42 3.31 19.67 -3.36
N VAL A 43 2.39 18.70 -3.29
CA VAL A 43 1.21 18.69 -4.16
C VAL A 43 0.32 19.86 -3.77
N ARG A 44 0.09 20.79 -4.72
CA ARG A 44 -0.74 21.98 -4.49
C ARG A 44 -2.21 21.57 -4.40
N GLU A 45 -2.99 22.36 -3.66
CA GLU A 45 -4.41 22.07 -3.47
C GLU A 45 -5.20 22.06 -4.78
N GLU A 46 -4.90 23.00 -5.69
CA GLU A 46 -5.54 23.07 -7.02
C GLU A 46 -5.22 21.88 -7.91
N ASP A 47 -4.10 21.19 -7.69
CA ASP A 47 -3.69 20.03 -8.50
C ASP A 47 -4.18 18.70 -7.93
N TRP A 48 -4.69 18.70 -6.68
CA TRP A 48 -5.14 17.50 -5.98
C TRP A 48 -6.23 16.73 -6.73
N THR A 49 -7.21 17.47 -7.29
CA THR A 49 -8.33 16.92 -8.06
C THR A 49 -8.23 17.23 -9.55
N ALA A 50 -7.17 17.91 -9.98
CA ALA A 50 -6.97 18.24 -11.38
C ALA A 50 -6.59 17.00 -12.21
N VAL A 51 -7.18 16.91 -13.40
CA VAL A 51 -6.82 15.92 -14.39
C VAL A 51 -6.02 16.63 -15.49
N PRO A 52 -4.80 16.18 -15.82
CA PRO A 52 -4.02 16.81 -16.86
C PRO A 52 -4.69 16.65 -18.24
N PRO A 53 -4.39 17.51 -19.21
CA PRO A 53 -4.90 17.36 -20.57
C PRO A 53 -4.59 15.96 -21.14
N ASN A 54 -5.60 15.29 -21.65
CA ASN A 54 -5.56 13.89 -22.12
C ASN A 54 -5.27 12.84 -21.02
N GLY A 55 -5.31 13.21 -19.74
CA GLY A 55 -5.25 12.27 -18.63
C GLY A 55 -6.64 11.71 -18.30
N GLU A 56 -6.67 10.66 -17.48
CA GLU A 56 -7.91 10.00 -17.05
C GLU A 56 -8.20 10.20 -15.57
N ARG A 57 -7.16 10.42 -14.75
CA ARG A 57 -7.25 10.44 -13.28
C ARG A 57 -6.56 11.64 -12.68
N SER A 58 -7.07 12.04 -11.52
CA SER A 58 -6.42 12.98 -10.60
C SER A 58 -5.60 12.24 -9.55
N ILE A 59 -4.76 12.95 -8.81
CA ILE A 59 -4.01 12.42 -7.66
C ILE A 59 -4.97 11.85 -6.61
N ALA A 60 -6.07 12.53 -6.30
CA ALA A 60 -7.07 12.06 -5.37
C ALA A 60 -7.67 10.70 -5.77
N GLU A 61 -7.98 10.50 -7.05
CA GLU A 61 -8.53 9.23 -7.56
C GLU A 61 -7.50 8.09 -7.52
N ILE A 62 -6.22 8.38 -7.76
CA ILE A 62 -5.16 7.40 -7.59
C ILE A 62 -5.08 6.95 -6.13
N LEU A 63 -5.12 7.88 -5.18
CA LEU A 63 -5.06 7.54 -3.74
C LEU A 63 -6.31 6.80 -3.26
N GLU A 64 -7.47 7.13 -3.78
CA GLU A 64 -8.69 6.34 -3.52
C GLU A 64 -8.52 4.90 -3.98
N HIS A 65 -7.98 4.69 -5.19
CA HIS A 65 -7.69 3.36 -5.72
C HIS A 65 -6.67 2.60 -4.86
N VAL A 66 -5.58 3.25 -4.45
CA VAL A 66 -4.57 2.64 -3.58
C VAL A 66 -5.14 2.24 -2.22
N GLY A 67 -5.91 3.14 -1.60
CA GLY A 67 -6.57 2.85 -0.33
C GLY A 67 -7.57 1.71 -0.46
N TRP A 68 -8.41 1.73 -1.51
CA TRP A 68 -9.32 0.63 -1.83
C TRP A 68 -8.59 -0.71 -1.93
N ALA A 69 -7.46 -0.76 -2.62
CA ALA A 69 -6.67 -1.98 -2.74
C ALA A 69 -6.19 -2.47 -1.37
N LYS A 70 -5.67 -1.60 -0.50
CA LYS A 70 -5.20 -1.98 0.84
C LYS A 70 -6.30 -2.62 1.68
N TRP A 71 -7.49 -2.01 1.72
CA TRP A 71 -8.65 -2.55 2.45
C TRP A 71 -9.11 -3.88 1.89
N MET A 72 -9.19 -4.02 0.55
CA MET A 72 -9.63 -5.26 -0.10
C MET A 72 -8.66 -6.41 0.13
N TYR A 73 -7.37 -6.17 -0.11
CA TYR A 73 -6.35 -7.21 0.06
C TYR A 73 -6.25 -7.68 1.51
N GLU A 74 -6.30 -6.75 2.48
CA GLU A 74 -6.31 -7.11 3.90
C GLU A 74 -7.51 -8.00 4.22
N ASN A 75 -8.71 -7.59 3.82
CA ASN A 75 -9.93 -8.33 4.13
C ASN A 75 -9.95 -9.73 3.52
N TYR A 76 -9.51 -9.86 2.28
CA TYR A 76 -9.52 -11.14 1.58
C TYR A 76 -8.38 -12.06 2.01
N ALA A 77 -7.16 -11.54 2.14
CA ALA A 77 -6.00 -12.36 2.47
C ALA A 77 -5.92 -12.72 3.97
N PHE A 78 -6.39 -11.84 4.85
CA PHE A 78 -6.22 -11.99 6.30
C PHE A 78 -7.52 -11.92 7.10
N GLY A 79 -8.58 -11.39 6.52
CA GLY A 79 -9.87 -11.19 7.18
C GLY A 79 -10.92 -12.20 6.76
N SER A 80 -12.18 -11.75 6.72
CA SER A 80 -13.36 -12.57 6.46
C SER A 80 -13.66 -12.84 4.99
N ALA A 81 -12.96 -12.21 4.05
CA ALA A 81 -13.20 -12.23 2.60
C ALA A 81 -14.65 -11.83 2.23
N SER A 82 -15.27 -10.98 3.03
CA SER A 82 -16.69 -10.59 2.89
C SER A 82 -16.88 -9.19 2.35
N MET A 83 -15.82 -8.38 2.26
CA MET A 83 -15.89 -7.01 1.77
C MET A 83 -16.28 -6.96 0.29
N ARG A 84 -17.15 -6.00 -0.04
CA ARG A 84 -17.58 -5.73 -1.41
C ARG A 84 -17.03 -4.40 -1.86
N GLY A 85 -16.57 -4.31 -3.10
CA GLY A 85 -15.96 -3.12 -3.66
C GLY A 85 -16.87 -1.89 -3.75
N ASP A 86 -18.17 -2.07 -3.56
CA ASP A 86 -19.21 -1.03 -3.62
C ASP A 86 -19.72 -0.57 -2.24
N GLN A 87 -19.07 -0.98 -1.15
CA GLN A 87 -19.54 -0.73 0.22
C GLN A 87 -18.48 -0.06 1.09
N PRO A 88 -18.90 0.79 2.07
CA PRO A 88 -17.98 1.30 3.09
C PRO A 88 -17.32 0.15 3.90
N PRO A 89 -16.08 0.30 4.33
CA PRO A 89 -15.24 1.50 4.25
C PRO A 89 -14.55 1.69 2.90
N LEU A 90 -14.82 0.83 1.91
CA LEU A 90 -14.14 0.82 0.63
C LEU A 90 -14.53 1.96 -0.31
N ILE A 91 -15.77 2.46 -0.19
CA ILE A 91 -16.17 3.67 -0.91
C ILE A 91 -16.34 4.78 0.09
N PRO A 92 -15.44 5.75 0.09
CA PRO A 92 -15.67 7.00 0.78
C PRO A 92 -16.92 7.72 0.24
N ALA A 93 -17.77 8.22 1.11
CA ALA A 93 -18.95 8.96 0.69
C ALA A 93 -18.56 10.14 -0.23
N GLY A 94 -19.14 10.19 -1.44
CA GLY A 94 -18.93 11.27 -2.40
C GLY A 94 -17.77 11.10 -3.38
N GLY A 95 -16.97 10.03 -3.29
CA GLY A 95 -15.81 9.79 -4.17
C GLY A 95 -14.61 10.71 -3.89
N ALA A 96 -13.46 10.40 -4.50
CA ALA A 96 -12.17 11.04 -4.21
C ALA A 96 -12.16 12.56 -4.45
N ARG A 97 -12.79 13.03 -5.50
CA ARG A 97 -12.75 14.46 -5.90
C ARG A 97 -13.55 15.38 -4.99
N SER A 98 -14.55 14.87 -4.27
CA SER A 98 -15.39 15.65 -3.36
C SER A 98 -15.01 15.48 -1.90
N ARG A 99 -14.07 14.60 -1.61
CA ARG A 99 -13.61 14.32 -0.26
C ARG A 99 -12.49 15.28 0.14
N PRO A 100 -12.52 15.85 1.35
CA PRO A 100 -11.39 16.58 1.90
C PRO A 100 -10.10 15.74 1.85
N ARG A 101 -9.00 16.38 1.49
CA ARG A 101 -7.68 15.73 1.34
C ARG A 101 -7.29 14.95 2.60
N GLU A 102 -7.48 15.56 3.77
CA GLU A 102 -7.14 14.96 5.06
C GLU A 102 -7.96 13.70 5.35
N GLU A 103 -9.22 13.67 4.98
CA GLU A 103 -10.09 12.50 5.16
C GLU A 103 -9.65 11.34 4.26
N LEU A 104 -9.33 11.63 3.00
CA LEU A 104 -8.85 10.62 2.06
C LEU A 104 -7.50 10.03 2.53
N LEU A 105 -6.58 10.89 2.98
CA LEU A 105 -5.30 10.46 3.51
C LEU A 105 -5.44 9.66 4.81
N SER A 106 -6.34 10.05 5.70
CA SER A 106 -6.61 9.32 6.95
C SER A 106 -7.15 7.92 6.65
N TRP A 107 -8.10 7.81 5.73
CA TRP A 107 -8.66 6.53 5.31
C TRP A 107 -7.63 5.62 4.61
N LEU A 108 -6.77 6.18 3.75
CA LEU A 108 -5.68 5.47 3.10
C LEU A 108 -4.69 4.92 4.13
N LYS A 109 -4.26 5.75 5.09
CA LYS A 109 -3.35 5.37 6.17
C LYS A 109 -3.95 4.28 7.06
N GLU A 110 -5.23 4.36 7.39
CA GLU A 110 -5.92 3.31 8.15
C GLU A 110 -5.86 1.97 7.40
N GLY A 111 -6.16 1.95 6.10
CA GLY A 111 -6.04 0.74 5.28
C GLY A 111 -4.61 0.18 5.26
N HIS A 112 -3.60 1.06 5.20
CA HIS A 112 -2.20 0.66 5.25
C HIS A 112 -1.82 0.06 6.62
N HIS A 113 -2.19 0.71 7.73
CA HIS A 113 -1.90 0.21 9.08
C HIS A 113 -2.54 -1.16 9.34
N ARG A 114 -3.77 -1.37 8.88
CA ARG A 114 -4.45 -2.68 8.99
C ARG A 114 -3.71 -3.75 8.20
N TRP A 115 -3.34 -3.45 6.96
CA TRP A 115 -2.54 -4.34 6.12
C TRP A 115 -1.22 -4.73 6.79
N LEU A 116 -0.45 -3.75 7.25
CA LEU A 116 0.84 -3.96 7.93
C LEU A 116 0.67 -4.76 9.23
N ALA A 117 -0.35 -4.44 10.04
CA ALA A 117 -0.65 -5.17 11.26
C ALA A 117 -0.97 -6.65 10.99
N SER A 118 -1.67 -6.95 9.89
CA SER A 118 -1.95 -8.33 9.49
C SER A 118 -0.68 -9.08 9.08
N VAL A 119 0.28 -8.40 8.45
CA VAL A 119 1.60 -8.99 8.12
C VAL A 119 2.41 -9.24 9.39
N HIS A 120 2.46 -8.30 10.32
CA HIS A 120 3.16 -8.47 11.60
C HIS A 120 2.55 -9.56 12.49
N ALA A 121 1.27 -9.87 12.32
CA ALA A 121 0.60 -10.94 13.08
C ALA A 121 0.93 -12.36 12.56
N LEU A 122 1.68 -12.50 11.47
CA LEU A 122 2.11 -13.80 10.95
C LEU A 122 3.10 -14.45 11.92
N ALA A 123 2.92 -15.74 12.16
CA ALA A 123 3.64 -16.44 13.24
C ALA A 123 5.14 -16.62 12.96
N ASN A 124 5.53 -16.77 11.71
CA ASN A 124 6.92 -16.96 11.26
C ASN A 124 7.01 -16.95 9.72
N ASP A 125 8.22 -17.05 9.19
CA ASP A 125 8.49 -17.01 7.74
C ASP A 125 7.78 -18.12 6.94
N SER A 126 7.39 -19.24 7.55
CA SER A 126 6.66 -20.29 6.82
C SER A 126 5.24 -19.87 6.40
N GLU A 127 4.66 -18.86 7.06
CA GLU A 127 3.38 -18.27 6.66
C GLU A 127 3.46 -17.58 5.27
N LEU A 128 4.66 -17.24 4.82
CA LEU A 128 4.88 -16.63 3.50
C LEU A 128 4.56 -17.58 2.34
N ASP A 129 4.62 -18.88 2.57
CA ASP A 129 4.28 -19.92 1.57
C ASP A 129 2.80 -20.32 1.62
N ARG A 130 2.07 -19.89 2.65
CA ARG A 130 0.65 -20.20 2.80
C ARG A 130 -0.17 -19.46 1.75
N ASP A 131 -1.02 -20.20 1.05
CA ASP A 131 -1.96 -19.65 0.09
C ASP A 131 -3.07 -18.87 0.80
N ARG A 132 -3.39 -17.69 0.28
CA ARG A 132 -4.46 -16.82 0.74
C ARG A 132 -5.34 -16.39 -0.41
N LEU A 133 -6.63 -16.20 -0.13
CA LEU A 133 -7.61 -15.77 -1.11
C LEU A 133 -7.37 -14.33 -1.54
N THR A 134 -7.49 -14.06 -2.82
CA THR A 134 -7.49 -12.71 -3.39
C THR A 134 -8.92 -12.25 -3.66
N ASN A 135 -9.11 -10.94 -3.81
CA ASN A 135 -10.43 -10.36 -4.12
C ASN A 135 -10.96 -10.70 -5.53
N TRP A 136 -10.13 -11.26 -6.41
CA TRP A 136 -10.54 -11.79 -7.72
C TRP A 136 -10.74 -13.31 -7.73
N GLY A 137 -10.66 -13.97 -6.57
CA GLY A 137 -11.04 -15.37 -6.39
C GLY A 137 -9.91 -16.40 -6.57
N GLU A 138 -8.68 -15.96 -6.78
CA GLU A 138 -7.51 -16.84 -6.85
C GLU A 138 -6.85 -17.00 -5.48
N TYR A 139 -6.19 -18.14 -5.29
CA TYR A 139 -5.32 -18.37 -4.13
C TYR A 139 -3.87 -18.16 -4.52
N LEU A 140 -3.17 -17.29 -3.80
CA LEU A 140 -1.76 -16.99 -4.02
C LEU A 140 -0.97 -17.12 -2.71
N PRO A 141 0.31 -17.53 -2.77
CA PRO A 141 1.20 -17.49 -1.61
C PRO A 141 1.26 -16.09 -0.99
N THR A 142 1.27 -16.01 0.32
CA THR A 142 1.30 -14.75 1.09
C THR A 142 2.40 -13.80 0.59
N ARG A 143 3.62 -14.31 0.34
CA ARG A 143 4.73 -13.50 -0.21
C ARG A 143 4.42 -12.83 -1.54
N VAL A 144 3.60 -13.50 -2.39
CA VAL A 144 3.21 -12.95 -3.71
C VAL A 144 2.25 -11.79 -3.52
N ILE A 145 1.27 -11.94 -2.61
CA ILE A 145 0.31 -10.88 -2.29
C ILE A 145 1.03 -9.66 -1.68
N ILE A 146 1.97 -9.90 -0.75
CA ILE A 146 2.80 -8.83 -0.16
C ILE A 146 3.60 -8.11 -1.24
N ARG A 147 4.28 -8.84 -2.12
CA ARG A 147 5.02 -8.25 -3.25
C ARG A 147 4.13 -7.40 -4.16
N ILE A 148 2.90 -7.86 -4.44
CA ILE A 148 1.94 -7.09 -5.24
C ILE A 148 1.67 -5.74 -4.57
N MET A 149 1.40 -5.72 -3.27
CA MET A 149 1.09 -4.49 -2.54
C MET A 149 2.26 -3.52 -2.45
N ILE A 150 3.49 -4.02 -2.25
CA ILE A 150 4.70 -3.19 -2.29
C ILE A 150 4.87 -2.57 -3.68
N GLY A 151 4.77 -3.39 -4.74
CA GLY A 151 4.88 -2.91 -6.11
C GLY A 151 3.78 -1.93 -6.50
N HIS A 152 2.58 -2.07 -5.93
CA HIS A 152 1.44 -1.18 -6.14
C HIS A 152 1.69 0.22 -5.58
N ASP A 153 2.27 0.33 -4.38
CA ASP A 153 2.62 1.62 -3.79
C ASP A 153 3.69 2.34 -4.62
N PHE A 154 4.77 1.67 -5.02
CA PHE A 154 5.80 2.26 -5.89
C PHE A 154 5.29 2.65 -7.27
N TYR A 155 4.42 1.81 -7.86
CA TYR A 155 3.82 2.10 -9.17
C TYR A 155 3.02 3.40 -9.13
N HIS A 156 2.15 3.55 -8.11
CA HIS A 156 1.32 4.74 -7.97
C HIS A 156 2.08 5.96 -7.46
N ALA A 157 3.16 5.80 -6.70
CA ALA A 157 4.08 6.88 -6.39
C ALA A 157 4.69 7.48 -7.67
N GLY A 158 5.11 6.62 -8.61
CA GLY A 158 5.61 7.04 -9.92
C GLY A 158 4.53 7.73 -10.78
N GLU A 159 3.30 7.22 -10.75
CA GLU A 159 2.16 7.83 -11.45
C GLU A 159 1.84 9.23 -10.91
N ILE A 160 1.79 9.40 -9.58
CA ILE A 160 1.59 10.70 -8.93
C ILE A 160 2.72 11.66 -9.29
N ASN A 161 3.97 11.20 -9.27
CA ASN A 161 5.12 12.01 -9.64
C ASN A 161 5.04 12.48 -11.10
N HIS A 162 4.57 11.62 -11.99
CA HIS A 162 4.31 11.98 -13.39
C HIS A 162 3.19 13.03 -13.52
N LEU A 163 2.10 12.89 -12.78
CA LEU A 163 1.03 13.91 -12.75
C LEU A 163 1.56 15.26 -12.25
N ARG A 164 2.42 15.27 -11.25
CA ARG A 164 3.08 16.49 -10.77
C ARG A 164 3.92 17.14 -11.87
N ALA A 165 4.70 16.36 -12.60
CA ALA A 165 5.48 16.88 -13.73
C ALA A 165 4.59 17.55 -14.80
N LEU A 166 3.43 16.99 -15.07
CA LEU A 166 2.47 17.54 -16.04
C LEU A 166 1.76 18.80 -15.55
N LEU A 167 1.28 18.79 -14.30
CA LEU A 167 0.46 19.85 -13.72
C LEU A 167 1.30 21.00 -13.16
N GLN A 168 2.34 20.67 -12.37
CA GLN A 168 3.16 21.63 -11.62
C GLN A 168 4.47 21.96 -12.30
N LYS A 169 4.86 21.24 -13.36
CA LYS A 169 6.19 21.29 -13.99
C LYS A 169 7.31 20.93 -13.01
N THR A 170 6.98 20.15 -11.97
CA THR A 170 7.90 19.67 -10.95
C THR A 170 7.65 18.19 -10.73
N ASP A 171 8.67 17.38 -10.89
CA ASP A 171 8.72 16.01 -10.41
C ASP A 171 9.74 15.88 -9.28
N ARG A 172 9.67 14.78 -8.56
CA ARG A 172 10.66 14.53 -7.49
C ARG A 172 11.66 13.49 -7.98
N TRP A 173 12.78 13.97 -8.48
CA TRP A 173 13.92 13.12 -8.79
C TRP A 173 14.84 13.03 -7.57
N PRO A 174 15.25 11.84 -7.14
CA PRO A 174 16.06 11.65 -5.94
C PRO A 174 17.57 11.87 -6.17
N TYR A 175 17.95 12.86 -6.97
CA TYR A 175 19.36 13.16 -7.26
C TYR A 175 19.82 14.40 -6.50
#